data_2d697f40ddcf857eba519ef0e9ec5f30
#
_entry.id   2d697f40ddcf857eba519ef0e9ec5f30
#
_cell.length_a   1.000
_cell.length_b   1.000
_cell.length_c   1.000
_cell.angle_alpha   90.00
_cell.angle_beta   90.00
_cell.angle_gamma   90.00
#
_symmetry.space_group_name_H-M   'P 1'
#
loop_
_entity.id
_entity.type
_entity.pdbx_description
1 polymer ?
#
loop_
_entity_poly.entity_id
_entity_poly.type
_entity_poly.pdbx_seq_one_letter_code
_entity_poly.pdbx_strand_id
1 'polypeptide(L)'
;MIRSRARAAIVVLSCVVVLDGASGTLHEAFNAAKAYAYTAQIAGFGERPPGSPGHQKTQSLIREVLKTTRATIESDDFTATTPRGPIAVHNIIGKYNVTADRNQPIFILAGHYDTLFKKGFIGANDGGSSAAILLAFAEALAGRSTRMQIWLVWTDLEEAIESFEGDDGLYGSRHLAQKLKAAGMAPRVKGLFLLDMIGDKNLNVAREISSTRSLQDVIAEAAAQLGYSRYFFQYETQIIDDHVPFLSVGIPAVDVVDAEFGRMGPSVDGMGEFHHANTDTLDKVSQQSLEIVGRTILLSVELLDQRLARR
;
A
#
# COMPACT_ATOMS: atom_id res chain seq x y z
N MET A 1 61.18 -53.52 4.97
CA MET A 1 60.76 -52.15 5.33
C MET A 1 59.56 -51.78 4.46
N ILE A 2 58.35 -51.93 4.95
CA ILE A 2 57.12 -51.62 4.23
C ILE A 2 56.59 -50.32 4.81
N ARG A 3 56.56 -49.24 4.00
CA ARG A 3 56.03 -47.96 4.40
C ARG A 3 54.53 -47.93 4.09
N SER A 4 53.71 -47.97 5.14
CA SER A 4 52.27 -47.69 5.08
C SER A 4 51.99 -46.23 4.79
N ARG A 5 51.24 -45.93 3.70
CA ARG A 5 50.72 -44.61 3.41
C ARG A 5 49.26 -44.53 3.94
N ALA A 6 49.07 -43.79 5.02
CA ALA A 6 47.74 -43.41 5.46
C ALA A 6 47.12 -42.40 4.52
N ARG A 7 45.96 -42.72 3.98
CA ARG A 7 45.10 -41.78 3.20
C ARG A 7 44.14 -41.07 4.16
N ALA A 8 44.31 -39.77 4.31
CA ALA A 8 43.37 -38.95 5.04
C ALA A 8 42.13 -38.71 4.13
N ALA A 9 40.97 -39.14 4.56
CA ALA A 9 39.67 -38.83 3.96
C ALA A 9 39.23 -37.45 4.46
N ILE A 10 39.09 -36.46 3.55
CA ILE A 10 38.48 -35.17 3.86
C ILE A 10 36.98 -35.37 3.73
N VAL A 11 36.26 -35.33 4.86
CA VAL A 11 34.79 -35.27 4.89
C VAL A 11 34.39 -33.80 4.73
N VAL A 12 33.89 -33.44 3.53
CA VAL A 12 33.27 -32.12 3.29
C VAL A 12 31.86 -32.18 3.84
N LEU A 13 31.65 -31.54 5.00
CA LEU A 13 30.33 -31.37 5.59
C LEU A 13 29.63 -30.23 4.84
N SER A 14 28.75 -30.58 3.90
CA SER A 14 27.87 -29.62 3.23
C SER A 14 26.81 -29.16 4.22
N CYS A 15 26.98 -27.99 4.81
CA CYS A 15 25.88 -27.29 5.51
C CYS A 15 24.80 -26.92 4.47
N VAL A 16 23.73 -27.70 4.41
CA VAL A 16 22.50 -27.29 3.77
C VAL A 16 21.86 -26.27 4.69
N VAL A 17 22.01 -24.99 4.37
CA VAL A 17 21.20 -23.92 5.00
C VAL A 17 19.79 -24.11 4.49
N VAL A 18 18.95 -24.81 5.25
CA VAL A 18 17.50 -24.78 5.08
C VAL A 18 17.10 -23.35 5.44
N LEU A 19 16.79 -22.53 4.44
CA LEU A 19 16.10 -21.30 4.66
C LEU A 19 14.70 -21.68 5.14
N ASP A 20 14.46 -21.63 6.46
CA ASP A 20 13.12 -21.69 7.03
C ASP A 20 12.33 -20.53 6.41
N GLY A 21 11.53 -20.83 5.41
CA GLY A 21 10.50 -19.91 4.92
C GLY A 21 9.58 -19.63 6.11
N ALA A 22 9.29 -18.35 6.35
CA ALA A 22 8.41 -17.95 7.45
C ALA A 22 7.10 -18.74 7.36
N SER A 23 6.80 -19.54 8.38
CA SER A 23 5.57 -20.33 8.44
C SER A 23 4.36 -19.44 8.68
N GLY A 24 3.20 -19.76 8.10
CA GLY A 24 1.94 -19.03 8.22
C GLY A 24 1.57 -18.23 6.96
N THR A 25 0.33 -17.84 6.92
CA THR A 25 -0.26 -17.07 5.83
C THR A 25 0.11 -15.58 5.93
N LEU A 26 -0.07 -14.81 4.84
CA LEU A 26 0.23 -13.37 4.84
C LEU A 26 -0.66 -12.62 5.84
N HIS A 27 -1.97 -12.93 5.84
CA HIS A 27 -2.93 -12.24 6.70
C HIS A 27 -2.73 -12.56 8.20
N GLU A 28 -2.24 -13.75 8.55
CA GLU A 28 -1.87 -14.09 9.93
C GLU A 28 -0.56 -13.42 10.37
N ALA A 29 0.34 -13.15 9.42
CA ALA A 29 1.60 -12.47 9.67
C ALA A 29 1.44 -10.94 9.85
N PHE A 30 0.29 -10.39 9.50
CA PHE A 30 0.03 -8.96 9.66
C PHE A 30 0.05 -8.54 11.13
N ASN A 31 0.78 -7.49 11.43
CA ASN A 31 0.91 -6.96 12.79
C ASN A 31 0.30 -5.57 12.91
N ALA A 32 -0.95 -5.51 13.38
CA ALA A 32 -1.69 -4.26 13.55
C ALA A 32 -1.06 -3.28 14.55
N ALA A 33 -0.40 -3.79 15.59
CA ALA A 33 0.30 -2.93 16.54
C ALA A 33 1.48 -2.20 15.88
N LYS A 34 2.18 -2.86 14.95
CA LYS A 34 3.22 -2.21 14.15
C LYS A 34 2.63 -1.20 13.16
N ALA A 35 1.52 -1.54 12.47
CA ALA A 35 0.84 -0.60 11.60
C ALA A 35 0.45 0.68 12.36
N TYR A 36 -0.14 0.55 13.56
CA TYR A 36 -0.47 1.68 14.41
C TYR A 36 0.77 2.46 14.88
N ALA A 37 1.85 1.77 15.25
CA ALA A 37 3.11 2.40 15.64
C ALA A 37 3.73 3.20 14.49
N TYR A 38 3.70 2.68 13.25
CA TYR A 38 4.12 3.41 12.06
C TYR A 38 3.22 4.62 11.79
N THR A 39 1.89 4.48 11.95
CA THR A 39 0.97 5.63 11.83
C THR A 39 1.33 6.71 12.84
N ALA A 40 1.57 6.34 14.09
CA ALA A 40 1.99 7.27 15.13
C ALA A 40 3.33 7.95 14.82
N GLN A 41 4.29 7.20 14.28
CA GLN A 41 5.59 7.73 13.89
C GLN A 41 5.47 8.71 12.71
N ILE A 42 4.70 8.38 11.68
CA ILE A 42 4.47 9.22 10.49
C ILE A 42 3.73 10.50 10.89
N ALA A 43 2.65 10.39 11.67
CA ALA A 43 1.93 11.55 12.19
C ALA A 43 2.84 12.44 13.07
N GLY A 44 3.75 11.83 13.84
CA GLY A 44 4.75 12.54 14.63
C GLY A 44 5.80 13.31 13.81
N PHE A 45 5.94 13.05 12.53
CA PHE A 45 6.78 13.86 11.64
C PHE A 45 6.13 15.19 11.26
N GLY A 46 4.83 15.35 11.51
CA GLY A 46 4.04 16.54 11.21
C GLY A 46 3.56 16.60 9.78
N GLU A 47 3.35 17.82 9.28
CA GLU A 47 2.91 18.09 7.90
C GLU A 47 3.89 17.45 6.89
N ARG A 48 3.33 16.85 5.83
CA ARG A 48 4.11 16.11 4.81
C ARG A 48 3.87 16.59 3.37
N PRO A 49 3.60 17.90 3.12
CA PRO A 49 3.55 18.32 1.73
C PRO A 49 4.90 18.08 1.06
N PRO A 50 4.94 17.78 -0.26
CA PRO A 50 6.17 17.47 -0.98
C PRO A 50 7.32 18.45 -0.70
N GLY A 51 8.50 17.89 -0.40
CA GLY A 51 9.70 18.63 -0.07
C GLY A 51 9.83 19.08 1.39
N SER A 52 8.79 18.94 2.21
CA SER A 52 8.85 19.29 3.63
C SER A 52 9.74 18.33 4.46
N PRO A 53 10.19 18.75 5.67
CA PRO A 53 10.96 17.85 6.54
C PRO A 53 10.17 16.58 6.94
N GLY A 54 8.85 16.68 7.16
CA GLY A 54 8.00 15.53 7.48
C GLY A 54 7.93 14.54 6.32
N HIS A 55 7.76 15.05 5.10
CA HIS A 55 7.77 14.26 3.87
C HIS A 55 9.10 13.50 3.68
N GLN A 56 10.25 14.18 3.83
CA GLN A 56 11.57 13.56 3.71
C GLN A 56 11.82 12.49 4.78
N LYS A 57 11.36 12.70 6.02
CA LYS A 57 11.44 11.70 7.09
C LYS A 57 10.59 10.48 6.78
N THR A 58 9.39 10.67 6.21
CA THR A 58 8.51 9.57 5.79
C THR A 58 9.15 8.76 4.68
N GLN A 59 9.71 9.38 3.64
CA GLN A 59 10.48 8.69 2.61
C GLN A 59 11.64 7.87 3.18
N SER A 60 12.37 8.44 4.13
CA SER A 60 13.49 7.75 4.78
C SER A 60 13.02 6.52 5.54
N LEU A 61 11.95 6.63 6.32
CA LEU A 61 11.34 5.51 7.04
C LEU A 61 10.90 4.40 6.08
N ILE A 62 10.20 4.75 5.00
CA ILE A 62 9.76 3.78 3.98
C ILE A 62 10.95 3.02 3.41
N ARG A 63 12.00 3.72 2.99
CA ARG A 63 13.19 3.10 2.42
C ARG A 63 13.95 2.23 3.44
N GLU A 64 14.00 2.61 4.70
CA GLU A 64 14.62 1.81 5.77
C GLU A 64 13.88 0.50 6.00
N VAL A 65 12.55 0.53 6.12
CA VAL A 65 11.75 -0.68 6.29
C VAL A 65 11.87 -1.59 5.06
N LEU A 66 11.82 -1.05 3.85
CA LEU A 66 12.00 -1.84 2.63
C LEU A 66 13.36 -2.54 2.57
N LYS A 67 14.44 -1.89 3.02
CA LYS A 67 15.76 -2.52 3.12
C LYS A 67 15.78 -3.68 4.11
N THR A 68 15.17 -3.52 5.28
CA THR A 68 15.14 -4.57 6.32
C THR A 68 14.32 -5.78 5.89
N THR A 69 13.27 -5.56 5.09
CA THR A 69 12.38 -6.60 4.56
C THR A 69 12.85 -7.21 3.24
N ARG A 70 14.03 -6.80 2.75
CA ARG A 70 14.67 -7.30 1.52
C ARG A 70 13.83 -7.10 0.24
N ALA A 71 13.04 -6.04 0.19
CA ALA A 71 12.36 -5.63 -1.02
C ALA A 71 13.37 -5.19 -2.10
N THR A 72 13.06 -5.43 -3.37
CA THR A 72 13.70 -4.71 -4.47
C THR A 72 13.10 -3.32 -4.52
N ILE A 73 13.89 -2.29 -4.22
CA ILE A 73 13.43 -0.92 -4.14
C ILE A 73 13.61 -0.23 -5.49
N GLU A 74 12.53 0.36 -6.00
CA GLU A 74 12.55 1.23 -7.17
C GLU A 74 12.01 2.61 -6.78
N SER A 75 12.56 3.67 -7.40
CA SER A 75 12.01 5.03 -7.33
C SER A 75 11.40 5.39 -8.68
N ASP A 76 10.27 6.07 -8.64
CA ASP A 76 9.65 6.68 -9.80
C ASP A 76 9.65 8.19 -9.58
N ASP A 77 10.81 8.79 -9.89
CA ASP A 77 11.10 10.20 -9.63
C ASP A 77 10.82 11.02 -10.89
N PHE A 78 10.09 12.12 -10.75
CA PHE A 78 9.81 13.06 -11.83
C PHE A 78 9.51 14.46 -11.29
N THR A 79 9.30 15.40 -12.19
CA THR A 79 8.85 16.76 -11.84
C THR A 79 7.45 16.98 -12.40
N ALA A 80 6.49 17.22 -11.53
CA ALA A 80 5.12 17.56 -11.89
C ALA A 80 5.03 19.05 -12.21
N THR A 81 4.23 19.40 -13.24
CA THR A 81 3.80 20.78 -13.49
C THR A 81 2.52 21.00 -12.72
N THR A 82 2.54 21.89 -11.73
CA THR A 82 1.41 22.19 -10.86
C THR A 82 0.98 23.64 -10.97
N PRO A 83 -0.20 24.02 -10.44
CA PRO A 83 -0.63 25.44 -10.38
C PRO A 83 0.38 26.36 -9.68
N ARG A 84 1.20 25.84 -8.76
CA ARG A 84 2.25 26.60 -8.06
C ARG A 84 3.64 26.44 -8.67
N GLY A 85 3.72 25.94 -9.90
CA GLY A 85 4.98 25.69 -10.60
C GLY A 85 5.47 24.24 -10.48
N PRO A 86 6.74 23.95 -10.86
CA PRO A 86 7.28 22.60 -10.86
C PRO A 86 7.51 22.09 -9.43
N ILE A 87 7.06 20.87 -9.14
CA ILE A 87 7.27 20.18 -7.87
C ILE A 87 7.93 18.83 -8.15
N ALA A 88 9.00 18.50 -7.41
CA ALA A 88 9.61 17.16 -7.46
C ALA A 88 8.73 16.14 -6.75
N VAL A 89 8.46 15.04 -7.42
CA VAL A 89 7.59 13.93 -6.96
C VAL A 89 8.40 12.65 -6.89
N HIS A 90 8.19 11.85 -5.84
CA HIS A 90 9.00 10.68 -5.51
C HIS A 90 8.13 9.48 -5.12
N ASN A 91 7.53 8.79 -6.10
CA ASN A 91 6.90 7.50 -5.79
C ASN A 91 7.95 6.48 -5.34
N ILE A 92 7.65 5.73 -4.29
CA ILE A 92 8.54 4.68 -3.78
C ILE A 92 7.87 3.33 -3.99
N ILE A 93 8.60 2.38 -4.58
CA ILE A 93 8.06 1.06 -4.92
C ILE A 93 8.93 -0.02 -4.27
N GLY A 94 8.33 -0.82 -3.41
CA GLY A 94 8.94 -2.03 -2.84
C GLY A 94 8.38 -3.27 -3.53
N LYS A 95 9.24 -4.05 -4.22
CA LYS A 95 8.83 -5.22 -4.98
C LYS A 95 9.26 -6.50 -4.27
N TYR A 96 8.32 -7.43 -4.11
CA TYR A 96 8.51 -8.73 -3.49
C TYR A 96 8.26 -9.86 -4.50
N ASN A 97 8.90 -11.00 -4.29
CA ASN A 97 8.74 -12.22 -5.10
C ASN A 97 9.03 -12.03 -6.59
N VAL A 98 9.95 -11.14 -6.93
CA VAL A 98 10.39 -10.92 -8.31
C VAL A 98 11.19 -12.13 -8.78
N THR A 99 10.80 -12.70 -9.93
CA THR A 99 11.50 -13.83 -10.57
C THR A 99 12.09 -13.41 -11.93
N ALA A 100 12.82 -14.32 -12.56
CA ALA A 100 13.34 -14.11 -13.91
C ALA A 100 12.24 -14.17 -15.00
N ASP A 101 11.03 -14.66 -14.68
CA ASP A 101 9.91 -14.68 -15.61
C ASP A 101 9.39 -13.28 -15.89
N ARG A 102 9.63 -12.80 -17.11
CA ARG A 102 9.17 -11.48 -17.56
C ARG A 102 7.66 -11.34 -17.65
N ASN A 103 6.93 -12.47 -17.67
CA ASN A 103 5.46 -12.50 -17.72
C ASN A 103 4.83 -12.74 -16.35
N GLN A 104 5.64 -12.85 -15.28
CA GLN A 104 5.12 -13.05 -13.93
C GLN A 104 4.03 -12.01 -13.63
N PRO A 105 2.84 -12.43 -13.16
CA PRO A 105 1.77 -11.51 -12.78
C PRO A 105 2.21 -10.56 -11.67
N ILE A 106 1.63 -9.36 -11.67
CA ILE A 106 1.89 -8.31 -10.66
C ILE A 106 0.59 -7.99 -9.96
N PHE A 107 0.63 -7.83 -8.65
CA PHE A 107 -0.43 -7.23 -7.84
C PHE A 107 0.12 -6.04 -7.08
N ILE A 108 -0.62 -4.92 -7.07
CA ILE A 108 -0.20 -3.67 -6.44
C ILE A 108 -1.04 -3.40 -5.20
N LEU A 109 -0.38 -3.06 -4.10
CA LEU A 109 -0.98 -2.45 -2.92
C LEU A 109 -0.43 -1.04 -2.85
N ALA A 110 -1.29 -0.03 -2.91
CA ALA A 110 -0.91 1.37 -3.01
C ALA A 110 -1.52 2.21 -1.90
N GLY A 111 -0.94 3.37 -1.64
CA GLY A 111 -1.46 4.41 -0.79
C GLY A 111 -0.51 5.59 -0.80
N HIS A 112 -1.04 6.81 -0.61
CA HIS A 112 -0.23 8.01 -0.61
C HIS A 112 0.45 8.24 0.73
N TYR A 113 1.48 9.10 0.76
CA TYR A 113 2.23 9.41 1.98
C TYR A 113 2.41 10.92 2.21
N ASP A 114 2.06 11.73 1.24
CA ASP A 114 2.04 13.18 1.36
C ASP A 114 0.84 13.69 2.17
N THR A 115 0.74 14.97 2.35
CA THR A 115 -0.42 15.68 2.89
C THR A 115 -0.65 16.96 2.12
N LEU A 116 -1.85 17.50 2.22
CA LEU A 116 -2.18 18.83 1.74
C LEU A 116 -1.14 19.90 2.13
N PHE A 117 -0.97 20.91 1.29
CA PHE A 117 -0.26 22.15 1.60
C PHE A 117 -1.08 23.03 2.60
N LYS A 118 -1.45 22.44 3.73
CA LYS A 118 -2.28 23.07 4.74
C LYS A 118 -1.57 23.10 6.10
N LYS A 119 -1.37 24.33 6.61
CA LYS A 119 -0.72 24.50 7.92
C LYS A 119 -1.51 23.82 9.04
N GLY A 120 -0.82 22.99 9.84
CA GLY A 120 -1.38 22.25 10.96
C GLY A 120 -2.09 20.95 10.58
N PHE A 121 -2.17 20.62 9.29
CA PHE A 121 -2.72 19.35 8.83
C PHE A 121 -1.65 18.25 8.85
N ILE A 122 -1.76 17.33 9.81
CA ILE A 122 -0.80 16.24 9.95
C ILE A 122 -1.23 14.95 9.25
N GLY A 123 -2.49 14.84 8.80
CA GLY A 123 -2.99 13.70 8.05
C GLY A 123 -2.65 12.37 8.72
N ALA A 124 -3.15 12.11 9.92
CA ALA A 124 -2.80 10.89 10.65
C ALA A 124 -3.48 9.66 10.03
N ASN A 125 -4.72 9.84 9.58
CA ASN A 125 -5.45 8.84 8.81
C ASN A 125 -5.22 9.04 7.31
N ASP A 126 -5.39 10.26 6.85
CA ASP A 126 -5.24 10.70 5.48
C ASP A 126 -3.74 10.79 5.11
N GLY A 127 -3.31 9.88 4.25
CA GLY A 127 -1.92 9.56 3.90
C GLY A 127 -1.12 8.84 5.00
N GLY A 128 -1.42 9.11 6.28
CA GLY A 128 -0.67 8.52 7.40
C GLY A 128 -0.96 7.04 7.61
N SER A 129 -2.24 6.65 7.64
CA SER A 129 -2.67 5.25 7.79
C SER A 129 -2.31 4.42 6.57
N SER A 130 -2.46 4.99 5.37
CA SER A 130 -2.11 4.37 4.09
C SER A 130 -0.63 4.02 4.03
N ALA A 131 0.23 5.02 4.27
CA ALA A 131 1.68 4.81 4.27
C ALA A 131 2.12 3.78 5.32
N ALA A 132 1.52 3.83 6.51
CA ALA A 132 1.87 2.95 7.63
C ALA A 132 1.46 1.49 7.42
N ILE A 133 0.26 1.24 6.89
CA ILE A 133 -0.19 -0.14 6.67
C ILE A 133 0.66 -0.85 5.61
N LEU A 134 1.11 -0.12 4.59
CA LEU A 134 2.04 -0.65 3.59
C LEU A 134 3.38 -1.05 4.20
N LEU A 135 3.87 -0.32 5.22
CA LEU A 135 5.07 -0.72 5.98
C LEU A 135 4.86 -2.04 6.74
N ALA A 136 3.69 -2.21 7.36
CA ALA A 136 3.35 -3.47 8.01
C ALA A 136 3.16 -4.62 7.01
N PHE A 137 2.67 -4.35 5.79
CA PHE A 137 2.63 -5.33 4.70
C PHE A 137 4.03 -5.72 4.24
N ALA A 138 4.97 -4.78 4.17
CA ALA A 138 6.37 -5.07 3.87
C ALA A 138 6.95 -6.10 4.84
N GLU A 139 6.68 -5.97 6.13
CA GLU A 139 7.10 -6.93 7.15
C GLU A 139 6.38 -8.27 7.02
N ALA A 140 5.07 -8.26 6.73
CA ALA A 140 4.31 -9.49 6.52
C ALA A 140 4.76 -10.27 5.28
N LEU A 141 5.22 -9.59 4.23
CA LEU A 141 5.75 -10.18 3.00
C LEU A 141 7.18 -10.71 3.15
N ALA A 142 7.93 -10.23 4.14
CA ALA A 142 9.33 -10.61 4.33
C ALA A 142 9.49 -12.12 4.53
N GLY A 143 10.25 -12.76 3.63
CA GLY A 143 10.52 -14.21 3.68
C GLY A 143 9.35 -15.11 3.28
N ARG A 144 8.23 -14.54 2.80
CA ARG A 144 7.08 -15.29 2.30
C ARG A 144 7.01 -15.25 0.77
N SER A 145 6.50 -16.32 0.18
CA SER A 145 6.45 -16.48 -1.28
C SER A 145 5.03 -16.41 -1.79
N THR A 146 4.85 -15.69 -2.90
CA THR A 146 3.63 -15.67 -3.72
C THR A 146 4.00 -15.97 -5.17
N ARG A 147 3.03 -16.40 -5.98
CA ARG A 147 3.22 -16.60 -7.44
C ARG A 147 3.28 -15.27 -8.16
N MET A 148 2.53 -14.29 -7.69
CA MET A 148 2.57 -12.92 -8.18
C MET A 148 3.76 -12.18 -7.59
N GLN A 149 4.31 -11.22 -8.33
CA GLN A 149 5.04 -10.13 -7.71
C GLN A 149 4.05 -9.28 -6.91
N ILE A 150 4.37 -8.95 -5.68
CA ILE A 150 3.61 -7.97 -4.90
C ILE A 150 4.41 -6.68 -4.87
N TRP A 151 3.80 -5.62 -5.38
CA TRP A 151 4.38 -4.28 -5.33
C TRP A 151 3.67 -3.47 -4.26
N LEU A 152 4.42 -2.93 -3.33
CA LEU A 152 3.96 -1.91 -2.40
C LEU A 152 4.36 -0.56 -2.96
N VAL A 153 3.37 0.29 -3.20
CA VAL A 153 3.56 1.58 -3.88
C VAL A 153 3.11 2.70 -2.95
N TRP A 154 4.05 3.52 -2.56
CA TRP A 154 3.78 4.79 -1.88
C TRP A 154 3.73 5.87 -2.96
N THR A 155 2.53 6.37 -3.25
CA THR A 155 2.32 7.49 -4.19
C THR A 155 2.62 8.80 -3.49
N ASP A 156 3.18 9.75 -4.25
CA ASP A 156 3.54 11.08 -3.79
C ASP A 156 2.74 12.13 -4.56
N LEU A 157 2.43 13.24 -3.91
CA LEU A 157 1.64 14.33 -4.47
C LEU A 157 0.30 13.82 -5.03
N GLU A 158 -0.40 13.05 -4.19
CA GLU A 158 -1.80 12.67 -4.42
C GLU A 158 -2.70 13.88 -4.24
N GLU A 159 -2.47 14.62 -3.18
CA GLU A 159 -3.23 15.78 -2.75
C GLU A 159 -3.18 16.94 -3.74
N ALA A 160 -4.33 17.58 -3.94
CA ALA A 160 -4.40 18.75 -4.80
C ALA A 160 -3.59 19.92 -4.24
N ILE A 161 -3.00 20.70 -5.15
CA ILE A 161 -2.25 21.90 -4.78
C ILE A 161 -3.17 23.08 -4.47
N GLU A 162 -4.26 23.20 -5.20
CA GLU A 162 -5.28 24.26 -5.05
C GLU A 162 -6.69 23.67 -4.98
N SER A 163 -7.04 22.76 -5.89
CA SER A 163 -8.35 22.10 -5.92
C SER A 163 -8.30 20.82 -6.77
N PHE A 164 -9.06 19.78 -6.39
CA PHE A 164 -9.21 18.56 -7.19
C PHE A 164 -10.03 18.82 -8.49
N GLU A 165 -9.65 19.84 -9.24
CA GLU A 165 -10.24 20.16 -10.54
C GLU A 165 -9.24 19.95 -11.67
N GLY A 166 -9.71 19.36 -12.77
CA GLY A 166 -8.87 19.09 -13.95
C GLY A 166 -7.76 18.08 -13.61
N ASP A 167 -6.50 18.54 -13.71
CA ASP A 167 -5.31 17.72 -13.47
C ASP A 167 -4.59 18.05 -12.16
N ASP A 168 -5.19 18.81 -11.27
CA ASP A 168 -4.60 19.13 -9.96
C ASP A 168 -4.94 18.05 -8.93
N GLY A 169 -3.93 17.31 -8.49
CA GLY A 169 -4.01 16.10 -7.67
C GLY A 169 -3.59 14.82 -8.41
N LEU A 170 -3.43 13.71 -7.72
CA LEU A 170 -3.11 12.37 -8.24
C LEU A 170 -1.85 12.32 -9.14
N TYR A 171 -0.88 13.21 -8.92
CA TYR A 171 0.27 13.36 -9.81
C TYR A 171 1.13 12.10 -9.85
N GLY A 172 1.38 11.48 -8.69
CA GLY A 172 2.20 10.28 -8.57
C GLY A 172 1.57 9.08 -9.25
N SER A 173 0.31 8.81 -8.99
CA SER A 173 -0.41 7.67 -9.57
C SER A 173 -0.63 7.84 -11.08
N ARG A 174 -0.94 9.05 -11.56
CA ARG A 174 -1.04 9.33 -13.00
C ARG A 174 0.27 9.05 -13.73
N HIS A 175 1.40 9.53 -13.19
CA HIS A 175 2.69 9.28 -13.78
C HIS A 175 3.02 7.79 -13.83
N LEU A 176 2.85 7.08 -12.71
CA LEU A 176 3.14 5.65 -12.63
C LEU A 176 2.24 4.82 -13.55
N ALA A 177 0.93 5.11 -13.61
CA ALA A 177 -0.01 4.43 -14.50
C ALA A 177 0.38 4.58 -15.97
N GLN A 178 0.74 5.79 -16.41
CA GLN A 178 1.21 6.04 -17.77
C GLN A 178 2.55 5.36 -18.05
N LYS A 179 3.48 5.37 -17.10
CA LYS A 179 4.76 4.64 -17.21
C LYS A 179 4.55 3.15 -17.41
N LEU A 180 3.65 2.52 -16.63
CA LEU A 180 3.31 1.09 -16.76
C LEU A 180 2.68 0.80 -18.12
N LYS A 181 1.78 1.66 -18.61
CA LYS A 181 1.19 1.56 -19.95
C LYS A 181 2.24 1.65 -21.04
N ALA A 182 3.10 2.68 -21.00
CA ALA A 182 4.14 2.91 -21.99
C ALA A 182 5.17 1.77 -22.04
N ALA A 183 5.47 1.15 -20.89
CA ALA A 183 6.34 -0.01 -20.79
C ALA A 183 5.67 -1.33 -21.22
N GLY A 184 4.40 -1.32 -21.61
CA GLY A 184 3.64 -2.53 -21.95
C GLY A 184 3.39 -3.47 -20.78
N MET A 185 3.50 -2.96 -19.53
CA MET A 185 3.37 -3.73 -18.31
C MET A 185 1.93 -3.83 -17.79
N ALA A 186 1.04 -2.94 -18.21
CA ALA A 186 -0.35 -2.90 -17.73
C ALA A 186 -1.07 -4.27 -17.81
N PRO A 187 -0.95 -5.09 -18.87
CA PRO A 187 -1.60 -6.40 -18.93
C PRO A 187 -1.10 -7.42 -17.90
N ARG A 188 0.11 -7.19 -17.34
CA ARG A 188 0.69 -8.06 -16.30
C ARG A 188 0.13 -7.72 -14.92
N VAL A 189 -0.33 -6.50 -14.70
CA VAL A 189 -0.93 -6.07 -13.43
C VAL A 189 -2.34 -6.66 -13.35
N LYS A 190 -2.53 -7.61 -12.44
CA LYS A 190 -3.80 -8.36 -12.28
C LYS A 190 -4.79 -7.65 -11.37
N GLY A 191 -4.32 -6.66 -10.63
CA GLY A 191 -5.14 -5.79 -9.80
C GLY A 191 -4.30 -4.85 -8.95
N LEU A 192 -4.98 -3.83 -8.47
CA LEU A 192 -4.47 -2.85 -7.52
C LEU A 192 -5.52 -2.65 -6.42
N PHE A 193 -5.08 -2.67 -5.17
CA PHE A 193 -5.85 -2.14 -4.04
C PHE A 193 -5.18 -0.85 -3.58
N LEU A 194 -5.88 0.25 -3.74
CA LEU A 194 -5.55 1.51 -3.10
C LEU A 194 -6.10 1.47 -1.68
N LEU A 195 -5.37 1.99 -0.73
CA LEU A 195 -5.73 2.06 0.67
C LEU A 195 -5.70 3.52 1.06
N ASP A 196 -6.85 4.09 1.40
CA ASP A 196 -6.94 5.47 1.85
C ASP A 196 -7.90 5.64 3.02
N MET A 197 -7.50 6.48 4.01
CA MET A 197 -8.25 6.78 5.23
C MET A 197 -8.78 5.54 5.98
N ILE A 198 -7.99 4.46 6.04
CA ILE A 198 -8.40 3.13 6.50
C ILE A 198 -8.28 2.91 8.02
N GLY A 199 -7.94 3.94 8.77
CA GLY A 199 -7.67 3.85 10.20
C GLY A 199 -8.79 4.37 11.11
N ASP A 200 -9.91 4.90 10.60
CA ASP A 200 -10.98 5.48 11.43
C ASP A 200 -11.45 4.52 12.52
N LYS A 201 -11.61 5.03 13.72
CA LYS A 201 -12.16 4.27 14.87
C LYS A 201 -13.56 3.70 14.59
N ASN A 202 -14.34 4.35 13.74
CA ASN A 202 -15.67 3.95 13.32
C ASN A 202 -15.67 3.35 11.91
N LEU A 203 -14.64 2.60 11.56
CA LEU A 203 -14.39 2.05 10.23
C LEU A 203 -15.65 1.60 9.49
N ASN A 204 -15.88 2.17 8.30
CA ASN A 204 -16.94 1.82 7.38
C ASN A 204 -16.47 1.96 5.92
N VAL A 205 -15.77 0.92 5.41
CA VAL A 205 -15.20 0.95 4.06
C VAL A 205 -16.30 0.99 3.02
N ALA A 206 -16.31 2.04 2.22
CA ALA A 206 -17.28 2.26 1.15
C ALA A 206 -17.14 1.27 0.00
N ARG A 207 -18.21 1.03 -0.72
CA ARG A 207 -18.17 0.45 -2.06
C ARG A 207 -18.04 1.59 -3.06
N GLU A 208 -16.82 1.89 -3.46
CA GLU A 208 -16.56 2.90 -4.48
C GLU A 208 -17.00 2.37 -5.86
N ILE A 209 -17.87 3.10 -6.56
CA ILE A 209 -18.64 2.55 -7.70
C ILE A 209 -17.82 2.44 -9.01
N SER A 210 -16.74 3.21 -9.19
CA SER A 210 -15.86 3.10 -10.36
C SER A 210 -14.87 1.95 -10.24
N SER A 211 -14.68 1.45 -9.04
CA SER A 211 -13.78 0.35 -8.70
C SER A 211 -14.17 -0.97 -9.39
N THR A 212 -13.17 -1.80 -9.67
CA THR A 212 -13.36 -3.08 -10.34
C THR A 212 -14.15 -4.06 -9.46
N ARG A 213 -15.42 -4.30 -9.81
CA ARG A 213 -16.35 -5.11 -9.03
C ARG A 213 -15.84 -6.49 -8.65
N SER A 214 -15.22 -7.22 -9.57
CA SER A 214 -14.70 -8.56 -9.30
C SER A 214 -13.58 -8.58 -8.25
N LEU A 215 -12.83 -7.50 -8.10
CA LEU A 215 -11.82 -7.33 -7.04
C LEU A 215 -12.49 -6.94 -5.71
N GLN A 216 -13.52 -6.10 -5.71
CA GLN A 216 -14.33 -5.82 -4.52
C GLN A 216 -14.99 -7.10 -3.98
N ASP A 217 -15.47 -7.99 -4.85
CA ASP A 217 -16.06 -9.27 -4.45
C ASP A 217 -15.04 -10.18 -3.75
N VAL A 218 -13.76 -10.13 -4.13
CA VAL A 218 -12.68 -10.84 -3.41
C VAL A 218 -12.44 -10.25 -2.02
N ILE A 219 -12.48 -8.93 -1.89
CA ILE A 219 -12.37 -8.27 -0.58
C ILE A 219 -13.57 -8.66 0.31
N ALA A 220 -14.77 -8.66 -0.24
CA ALA A 220 -15.98 -9.07 0.49
C ALA A 220 -15.90 -10.53 0.95
N GLU A 221 -15.39 -11.45 0.10
CA GLU A 221 -15.15 -12.84 0.46
C GLU A 221 -14.13 -12.97 1.60
N ALA A 222 -12.99 -12.27 1.52
CA ALA A 222 -11.99 -12.25 2.56
C ALA A 222 -12.54 -11.70 3.89
N ALA A 223 -13.28 -10.58 3.83
CA ALA A 223 -13.93 -9.99 4.99
C ALA A 223 -14.92 -10.97 5.63
N ALA A 224 -15.70 -11.70 4.82
CA ALA A 224 -16.64 -12.71 5.32
C ALA A 224 -15.91 -13.88 6.01
N GLN A 225 -14.82 -14.39 5.45
CA GLN A 225 -14.01 -15.45 6.05
C GLN A 225 -13.42 -15.05 7.40
N LEU A 226 -13.07 -13.77 7.58
CA LEU A 226 -12.51 -13.22 8.82
C LEU A 226 -13.58 -12.73 9.81
N GLY A 227 -14.88 -12.76 9.45
CA GLY A 227 -15.97 -12.24 10.29
C GLY A 227 -16.04 -10.70 10.30
N TYR A 228 -15.49 -10.03 9.29
CA TYR A 228 -15.40 -8.58 9.19
C TYR A 228 -16.39 -7.94 8.20
N SER A 229 -17.36 -8.70 7.64
CA SER A 229 -18.30 -8.22 6.61
C SER A 229 -18.99 -6.90 6.96
N ARG A 230 -19.27 -6.65 8.25
CA ARG A 230 -19.95 -5.43 8.70
C ARG A 230 -19.17 -4.13 8.48
N TYR A 231 -17.88 -4.23 8.22
CA TYR A 231 -17.00 -3.07 8.03
C TYR A 231 -16.76 -2.74 6.55
N PHE A 232 -17.24 -3.57 5.62
CA PHE A 232 -16.96 -3.42 4.19
C PHE A 232 -18.24 -3.33 3.39
N PHE A 233 -18.31 -2.29 2.53
CA PHE A 233 -19.29 -2.19 1.45
C PHE A 233 -20.75 -2.10 1.91
N GLN A 234 -20.98 -1.48 3.08
CA GLN A 234 -22.34 -1.26 3.60
C GLN A 234 -23.05 -0.09 2.92
N TYR A 235 -22.31 0.80 2.26
CA TYR A 235 -22.82 1.90 1.47
C TYR A 235 -21.99 2.09 0.21
N GLU A 236 -22.54 2.84 -0.76
CA GLU A 236 -21.86 3.16 -2.02
C GLU A 236 -21.47 4.63 -2.04
N THR A 237 -20.33 4.91 -2.66
CA THR A 237 -19.85 6.26 -2.89
C THR A 237 -19.15 6.36 -4.24
N GLN A 238 -18.90 7.57 -4.71
CA GLN A 238 -18.07 7.84 -5.88
C GLN A 238 -16.99 8.81 -5.48
N ILE A 239 -15.74 8.40 -5.65
CA ILE A 239 -14.56 9.19 -5.28
C ILE A 239 -13.58 9.18 -6.45
N ILE A 240 -12.89 10.30 -6.65
CA ILE A 240 -11.76 10.40 -7.57
C ILE A 240 -10.51 10.33 -6.72
N ASP A 241 -9.73 9.25 -6.88
CA ASP A 241 -8.54 8.97 -6.10
C ASP A 241 -7.50 8.21 -6.94
N ASP A 242 -6.35 7.88 -6.39
CA ASP A 242 -5.19 7.25 -7.02
C ASP A 242 -5.51 5.94 -7.79
N HIS A 243 -6.66 5.31 -7.55
CA HIS A 243 -7.10 4.14 -8.34
C HIS A 243 -7.56 4.51 -9.76
N VAL A 244 -8.11 5.72 -9.97
CA VAL A 244 -8.68 6.17 -11.26
C VAL A 244 -7.63 6.21 -12.38
N PRO A 245 -6.42 6.77 -12.20
CA PRO A 245 -5.37 6.71 -13.20
C PRO A 245 -5.04 5.29 -13.68
N PHE A 246 -5.04 4.29 -12.77
CA PHE A 246 -4.77 2.90 -13.16
C PHE A 246 -5.92 2.29 -13.94
N LEU A 247 -7.17 2.56 -13.55
CA LEU A 247 -8.36 2.17 -14.33
C LEU A 247 -8.30 2.74 -15.75
N SER A 248 -7.89 3.99 -15.91
CA SER A 248 -7.81 4.69 -17.22
C SER A 248 -6.83 4.03 -18.19
N VAL A 249 -5.85 3.29 -17.72
CA VAL A 249 -4.88 2.55 -18.52
C VAL A 249 -5.19 1.06 -18.63
N GLY A 250 -6.35 0.62 -18.15
CA GLY A 250 -6.84 -0.76 -18.23
C GLY A 250 -6.30 -1.68 -17.14
N ILE A 251 -5.76 -1.15 -16.05
CA ILE A 251 -5.37 -1.91 -14.87
C ILE A 251 -6.58 -2.00 -13.94
N PRO A 252 -7.07 -3.20 -13.58
CA PRO A 252 -8.14 -3.35 -12.60
C PRO A 252 -7.72 -2.78 -11.23
N ALA A 253 -8.54 -1.91 -10.64
CA ALA A 253 -8.22 -1.28 -9.38
C ALA A 253 -9.45 -1.17 -8.47
N VAL A 254 -9.21 -1.14 -7.16
CA VAL A 254 -10.22 -0.87 -6.12
C VAL A 254 -9.68 0.19 -5.20
N ASP A 255 -10.52 1.15 -4.89
CA ASP A 255 -10.32 2.05 -3.77
C ASP A 255 -10.93 1.44 -2.51
N VAL A 256 -10.08 1.23 -1.51
CA VAL A 256 -10.42 0.74 -0.17
C VAL A 256 -10.37 1.94 0.75
N VAL A 257 -11.47 2.66 0.82
CA VAL A 257 -11.54 3.97 1.48
C VAL A 257 -12.68 4.03 2.49
N ASP A 258 -12.44 4.66 3.63
CA ASP A 258 -13.50 5.09 4.54
C ASP A 258 -13.84 6.56 4.27
N ALA A 259 -14.85 6.78 3.41
CA ALA A 259 -15.28 8.11 3.04
C ALA A 259 -16.11 8.83 4.13
N GLU A 260 -16.48 8.12 5.20
CA GLU A 260 -17.20 8.68 6.34
C GLU A 260 -16.27 9.05 7.51
N PHE A 261 -15.00 9.31 7.26
CA PHE A 261 -14.00 9.57 8.29
C PHE A 261 -14.48 10.59 9.33
N GLY A 262 -14.92 10.07 10.49
CA GLY A 262 -15.65 10.78 11.52
C GLY A 262 -17.17 10.76 11.31
N ARG A 263 -17.86 11.86 11.59
CA ARG A 263 -19.29 11.96 11.37
C ARG A 263 -19.58 12.45 9.95
N MET A 264 -20.56 11.83 9.31
CA MET A 264 -21.17 12.44 8.14
C MET A 264 -21.90 13.71 8.57
N GLY A 265 -21.37 14.84 8.13
CA GLY A 265 -21.89 16.17 8.39
C GLY A 265 -21.84 17.01 7.13
N PRO A 266 -22.18 18.31 7.20
CA PRO A 266 -21.92 19.24 6.10
C PRO A 266 -20.39 19.51 6.02
N SER A 267 -19.64 18.50 5.54
CA SER A 267 -18.24 18.70 5.16
C SER A 267 -18.21 19.49 3.86
N VAL A 268 -17.12 20.24 3.64
CA VAL A 268 -16.96 21.10 2.46
C VAL A 268 -16.92 20.28 1.16
N ASP A 269 -16.57 19.00 1.25
CA ASP A 269 -16.28 18.10 0.13
C ASP A 269 -17.17 16.83 0.09
N GLY A 270 -18.14 16.69 1.01
CA GLY A 270 -19.03 15.53 1.07
C GLY A 270 -18.41 14.29 1.76
N MET A 271 -17.19 14.40 2.26
CA MET A 271 -16.49 13.38 3.06
C MET A 271 -16.75 13.61 4.56
N GLY A 272 -16.23 12.76 5.45
CA GLY A 272 -16.44 12.89 6.89
C GLY A 272 -15.77 14.13 7.52
N GLU A 273 -16.16 14.48 8.76
CA GLU A 273 -15.77 15.72 9.45
C GLU A 273 -14.26 15.88 9.69
N PHE A 274 -13.48 14.79 9.63
CA PHE A 274 -12.03 14.83 9.84
C PHE A 274 -11.25 14.89 8.53
N HIS A 275 -11.88 14.60 7.38
CA HIS A 275 -11.24 14.69 6.09
C HIS A 275 -10.73 16.11 5.82
N HIS A 276 -9.48 16.24 5.43
CA HIS A 276 -8.80 17.50 5.20
C HIS A 276 -8.87 18.51 6.38
N ALA A 277 -9.15 18.02 7.60
CA ALA A 277 -9.27 18.85 8.79
C ALA A 277 -8.03 18.75 9.70
N ASN A 278 -7.64 19.84 10.37
CA ASN A 278 -6.53 19.80 11.34
C ASN A 278 -6.83 18.89 12.55
N THR A 279 -8.04 18.35 12.64
CA THR A 279 -8.48 17.35 13.61
C THR A 279 -8.20 15.92 13.16
N ASP A 280 -7.67 15.68 11.95
CA ASP A 280 -7.13 14.39 11.56
C ASP A 280 -5.81 14.13 12.30
N THR A 281 -5.96 13.57 13.48
CA THR A 281 -4.89 13.31 14.44
C THR A 281 -4.93 11.86 14.90
N LEU A 282 -3.82 11.37 15.47
CA LEU A 282 -3.66 9.96 15.84
C LEU A 282 -4.78 9.41 16.74
N ASP A 283 -5.41 10.27 17.54
CA ASP A 283 -6.55 9.87 18.38
C ASP A 283 -7.82 9.51 17.60
N LYS A 284 -7.87 9.75 16.30
CA LYS A 284 -8.94 9.29 15.40
C LYS A 284 -8.66 7.91 14.81
N VAL A 285 -7.40 7.50 14.78
CA VAL A 285 -6.98 6.20 14.23
C VAL A 285 -7.08 5.10 15.30
N SER A 286 -7.44 3.90 14.90
CA SER A 286 -7.53 2.73 15.76
C SER A 286 -6.68 1.57 15.23
N GLN A 287 -5.97 0.90 16.15
CA GLN A 287 -5.26 -0.34 15.82
C GLN A 287 -6.22 -1.42 15.31
N GLN A 288 -7.45 -1.46 15.85
CA GLN A 288 -8.46 -2.44 15.44
C GLN A 288 -8.87 -2.25 13.98
N SER A 289 -9.07 -1.03 13.53
CA SER A 289 -9.41 -0.72 12.13
C SER A 289 -8.28 -1.13 11.18
N LEU A 290 -7.04 -0.81 11.54
CA LEU A 290 -5.86 -1.25 10.80
C LEU A 290 -5.73 -2.79 10.76
N GLU A 291 -6.12 -3.49 11.85
CA GLU A 291 -6.15 -4.96 11.87
C GLU A 291 -7.19 -5.51 10.90
N ILE A 292 -8.41 -4.97 10.97
CA ILE A 292 -9.53 -5.39 10.11
C ILE A 292 -9.17 -5.22 8.64
N VAL A 293 -8.70 -4.03 8.25
CA VAL A 293 -8.32 -3.76 6.87
C VAL A 293 -7.09 -4.57 6.47
N GLY A 294 -6.03 -4.54 7.25
CA GLY A 294 -4.77 -5.18 6.91
C GLY A 294 -4.91 -6.70 6.70
N ARG A 295 -5.61 -7.38 7.61
CA ARG A 295 -5.87 -8.82 7.46
C ARG A 295 -6.78 -9.13 6.28
N THR A 296 -7.81 -8.33 6.06
CA THR A 296 -8.73 -8.53 4.92
C THR A 296 -8.01 -8.36 3.59
N ILE A 297 -7.19 -7.33 3.44
CA ILE A 297 -6.44 -7.06 2.21
C ILE A 297 -5.41 -8.16 1.94
N LEU A 298 -4.64 -8.58 2.93
CA LEU A 298 -3.65 -9.66 2.72
C LEU A 298 -4.32 -11.00 2.42
N LEU A 299 -5.46 -11.34 3.05
CA LEU A 299 -6.23 -12.53 2.68
C LEU A 299 -6.78 -12.42 1.25
N SER A 300 -7.21 -11.23 0.82
CA SER A 300 -7.64 -11.00 -0.55
C SER A 300 -6.52 -11.26 -1.57
N VAL A 301 -5.30 -10.82 -1.27
CA VAL A 301 -4.11 -11.12 -2.08
C VAL A 301 -3.84 -12.63 -2.14
N GLU A 302 -3.95 -13.34 -1.02
CA GLU A 302 -3.78 -14.80 -0.99
C GLU A 302 -4.83 -15.52 -1.83
N LEU A 303 -6.09 -15.13 -1.74
CA LEU A 303 -7.18 -15.70 -2.54
C LEU A 303 -6.94 -15.48 -4.04
N LEU A 304 -6.46 -14.29 -4.43
CA LEU A 304 -6.11 -13.99 -5.82
C LEU A 304 -4.90 -14.81 -6.29
N ASP A 305 -3.86 -14.95 -5.47
CA ASP A 305 -2.68 -15.75 -5.79
C ASP A 305 -3.02 -17.24 -5.96
N GLN A 306 -3.92 -17.78 -5.12
CA GLN A 306 -4.42 -19.15 -5.24
C GLN A 306 -5.25 -19.37 -6.51
N ARG A 307 -6.05 -18.37 -6.94
CA ARG A 307 -6.86 -18.46 -8.18
C ARG A 307 -5.99 -18.54 -9.43
N LEU A 308 -4.80 -17.95 -9.42
CA LEU A 308 -3.83 -18.09 -10.51
C LEU A 308 -3.28 -19.52 -10.64
N ALA A 309 -3.23 -20.27 -9.55
CA ALA A 309 -2.76 -21.66 -9.57
C ALA A 309 -3.74 -22.64 -10.21
N ARG A 310 -5.01 -22.25 -10.34
CA ARG A 310 -6.10 -23.10 -10.85
C ARG A 310 -6.36 -22.88 -12.36
N ARG A 311 -5.66 -21.93 -12.96
CA ARG A 311 -5.72 -21.63 -14.41
C ARG A 311 -4.51 -22.19 -15.12
#